data_267d5a488d74e40266ac7f71ac2ea02c
#
_entry.id   267d5a488d74e40266ac7f71ac2ea02c
#
_cell.length_a   1.000
_cell.length_b   1.000
_cell.length_c   1.000
_cell.angle_alpha   90.00
_cell.angle_beta   90.00
_cell.angle_gamma   90.00
#
_symmetry.space_group_name_H-M   'P 1'
#
loop_
_entity.id
_entity.type
_entity.pdbx_description
1 polymer ?
#
loop_
_entity_poly.entity_id
_entity_poly.type
_entity_poly.pdbx_seq_one_letter_code
_entity_poly.pdbx_strand_id
1 'polypeptide(L)'
;MLVVISPAKKLNSSLSIDSLPTKPIFSKNVTELALVAKRLTLKELKNLMGLSDNLAELNSARFASFGKQRSIPAAFTFAGDTYKGLNINSLSKSRHRMGTKSLKDNFWAIWIIKTLG
;
A
#
# COMPACT_ATOMS: atom_id res chain seq x y z
N MET A 1 -1.94 -19.56 13.72
CA MET A 1 -1.14 -19.72 12.49
C MET A 1 -0.93 -18.32 11.90
N LEU A 2 0.30 -17.96 11.63
CA LEU A 2 0.66 -16.70 10.95
C LEU A 2 0.89 -17.01 9.47
N VAL A 3 0.22 -16.29 8.59
CA VAL A 3 0.40 -16.38 7.14
C VAL A 3 1.02 -15.09 6.63
N VAL A 4 2.15 -15.19 5.94
CA VAL A 4 2.85 -14.06 5.33
C VAL A 4 2.72 -14.15 3.82
N ILE A 5 2.20 -13.09 3.20
CA ILE A 5 2.07 -13.00 1.74
C ILE A 5 2.71 -11.71 1.24
N SER A 6 3.27 -11.76 0.03
CA SER A 6 3.90 -10.60 -0.60
C SER A 6 2.85 -9.55 -0.99
N PRO A 7 3.17 -8.25 -0.89
CA PRO A 7 2.32 -7.21 -1.45
C PRO A 7 2.26 -7.32 -2.97
N ALA A 8 1.20 -6.78 -3.59
CA ALA A 8 1.08 -6.73 -5.04
C ALA A 8 1.62 -5.40 -5.59
N LYS A 9 2.25 -5.45 -6.76
CA LYS A 9 2.64 -4.24 -7.51
C LYS A 9 1.42 -3.55 -8.12
N LYS A 10 0.44 -4.35 -8.57
CA LYS A 10 -0.80 -3.84 -9.15
C LYS A 10 -1.81 -3.51 -8.06
N LEU A 11 -2.35 -2.31 -8.10
CA LEU A 11 -3.37 -1.82 -7.18
C LEU A 11 -4.67 -1.55 -7.93
N ASN A 12 -5.79 -1.80 -7.26
CA ASN A 12 -7.12 -1.39 -7.71
C ASN A 12 -7.56 -0.17 -6.87
N SER A 13 -7.55 1.00 -7.50
CA SER A 13 -7.88 2.27 -6.85
C SER A 13 -9.36 2.66 -6.94
N SER A 14 -10.17 1.94 -7.74
CA SER A 14 -11.56 2.30 -8.03
C SER A 14 -12.59 1.69 -7.08
N LEU A 15 -12.14 1.06 -5.99
CA LEU A 15 -13.03 0.37 -5.07
C LEU A 15 -13.70 1.32 -4.09
N SER A 16 -15.03 1.30 -4.06
CA SER A 16 -15.84 1.85 -2.98
C SER A 16 -16.14 0.74 -1.97
N ILE A 17 -15.51 0.80 -0.80
CA ILE A 17 -15.65 -0.24 0.23
C ILE A 17 -16.09 0.42 1.53
N ASP A 18 -17.17 -0.08 2.11
CA ASP A 18 -17.71 0.36 3.42
C ASP A 18 -16.96 -0.21 4.64
N SER A 19 -15.74 -0.70 4.41
CA SER A 19 -14.91 -1.25 5.48
C SER A 19 -13.92 -0.20 5.98
N LEU A 20 -13.90 0.02 7.29
CA LEU A 20 -12.93 0.91 7.91
C LEU A 20 -11.54 0.27 7.90
N PRO A 21 -10.51 0.96 7.39
CA PRO A 21 -9.15 0.45 7.43
C PRO A 21 -8.61 0.46 8.86
N THR A 22 -7.78 -0.52 9.18
CA THR A 22 -7.00 -0.52 10.42
C THR A 22 -5.82 0.44 10.30
N LYS A 23 -5.41 1.04 11.42
CA LYS A 23 -4.22 1.92 11.42
C LYS A 23 -2.94 1.07 11.36
N PRO A 24 -1.93 1.49 10.56
CA PRO A 24 -0.62 0.85 10.55
C PRO A 24 0.06 0.94 11.91
N ILE A 25 0.74 -0.14 12.33
CA ILE A 25 1.50 -0.17 13.59
C ILE A 25 2.62 0.88 13.56
N PHE A 26 3.31 1.00 12.43
CA PHE A 26 4.45 1.92 12.24
C PHE A 26 4.04 3.26 11.61
N SER A 27 2.88 3.81 11.98
CA SER A 27 2.35 5.04 11.36
C SER A 27 3.30 6.25 11.47
N LYS A 28 4.07 6.38 12.55
CA LYS A 28 5.08 7.43 12.72
C LYS A 28 6.20 7.30 11.68
N ASN A 29 6.79 6.11 11.57
CA ASN A 29 7.85 5.82 10.59
C ASN A 29 7.38 6.05 9.15
N VAL A 30 6.12 5.68 8.86
CA VAL A 30 5.47 5.97 7.57
C VAL A 30 5.47 7.46 7.26
N THR A 31 5.05 8.26 8.23
CA THR A 31 4.99 9.72 8.07
C THR A 31 6.38 10.32 7.87
N GLU A 32 7.37 9.89 8.62
CA GLU A 32 8.76 10.32 8.49
C GLU A 32 9.32 9.99 7.11
N LEU A 33 9.17 8.75 6.66
CA LEU A 33 9.62 8.33 5.33
C LEU A 33 8.91 9.09 4.20
N ALA A 34 7.60 9.32 4.35
CA ALA A 34 6.85 10.10 3.37
C ALA A 34 7.32 11.56 3.29
N LEU A 35 7.69 12.17 4.42
CA LEU A 35 8.27 13.51 4.45
C LEU A 35 9.63 13.57 3.75
N VAL A 36 10.48 12.57 3.97
CA VAL A 36 11.75 12.45 3.25
C VAL A 36 11.50 12.33 1.75
N ALA A 37 10.63 11.40 1.35
CA ALA A 37 10.31 11.18 -0.06
C ALA A 37 9.73 12.41 -0.76
N LYS A 38 8.93 13.22 -0.08
CA LYS A 38 8.41 14.50 -0.61
C LYS A 38 9.50 15.54 -0.91
N ARG A 39 10.65 15.46 -0.24
CA ARG A 39 11.76 16.40 -0.41
C ARG A 39 12.73 16.00 -1.51
N LEU A 40 12.64 14.77 -2.00
CA LEU A 40 13.51 14.29 -3.07
C LEU A 40 13.23 15.03 -4.37
N THR A 41 14.27 15.45 -5.04
CA THR A 41 14.21 15.97 -6.40
C THR A 41 13.87 14.83 -7.38
N LEU A 42 13.37 15.17 -8.57
CA LEU A 42 13.09 14.18 -9.61
C LEU A 42 14.32 13.32 -9.96
N LYS A 43 15.50 13.93 -9.99
CA LYS A 43 16.77 13.24 -10.27
C LYS A 43 17.12 12.22 -9.18
N GLU A 44 16.99 12.62 -7.93
CA GLU A 44 17.23 11.72 -6.78
C GLU A 44 16.23 10.58 -6.75
N LEU A 45 14.94 10.87 -6.99
CA LEU A 45 13.88 9.88 -7.02
C LEU A 45 14.10 8.87 -8.16
N LYS A 46 14.46 9.37 -9.35
CA LYS A 46 14.80 8.54 -10.51
C LYS A 46 15.97 7.59 -10.19
N ASN A 47 17.04 8.10 -9.59
CA ASN A 47 18.21 7.31 -9.25
C ASN A 47 17.91 6.28 -8.14
N LEU A 48 17.18 6.71 -7.09
CA LEU A 48 16.83 5.86 -5.95
C LEU A 48 15.97 4.66 -6.36
N MET A 49 15.02 4.89 -7.27
CA MET A 49 14.02 3.89 -7.65
C MET A 49 14.30 3.23 -9.01
N GLY A 50 15.30 3.66 -9.76
CA GLY A 50 15.61 3.15 -11.10
C GLY A 50 14.50 3.43 -12.12
N LEU A 51 13.88 4.62 -12.08
CA LEU A 51 12.71 4.96 -12.88
C LEU A 51 13.07 5.70 -14.17
N SER A 52 12.16 5.65 -15.15
CA SER A 52 12.13 6.58 -16.27
C SER A 52 11.67 7.98 -15.80
N ASP A 53 11.88 9.00 -16.63
CA ASP A 53 11.51 10.37 -16.29
C ASP A 53 10.01 10.51 -16.02
N ASN A 54 9.15 9.95 -16.88
CA ASN A 54 7.70 9.96 -16.71
C ASN A 54 7.25 9.27 -15.40
N LEU A 55 7.90 8.17 -15.03
CA LEU A 55 7.60 7.47 -13.77
C LEU A 55 8.11 8.23 -12.56
N ALA A 56 9.22 8.95 -12.66
CA ALA A 56 9.73 9.79 -11.59
C ALA A 56 8.78 10.96 -11.32
N GLU A 57 8.27 11.62 -12.35
CA GLU A 57 7.25 12.68 -12.22
C GLU A 57 5.96 12.16 -11.58
N LEU A 58 5.45 11.03 -12.07
CA LEU A 58 4.26 10.39 -11.52
C LEU A 58 4.42 10.06 -10.03
N ASN A 59 5.56 9.50 -9.64
CA ASN A 59 5.81 9.14 -8.25
C ASN A 59 6.06 10.37 -7.36
N SER A 60 6.70 11.41 -7.86
CA SER A 60 6.82 12.70 -7.17
C SER A 60 5.44 13.30 -6.84
N ALA A 61 4.52 13.31 -7.81
CA ALA A 61 3.15 13.76 -7.59
C ALA A 61 2.39 12.90 -6.57
N ARG A 62 2.60 11.57 -6.59
CA ARG A 62 2.03 10.65 -5.59
C ARG A 62 2.56 10.93 -4.19
N PHE A 63 3.87 11.16 -4.03
CA PHE A 63 4.45 11.55 -2.74
C PHE A 63 3.92 12.90 -2.25
N ALA A 64 3.80 13.88 -3.12
CA ALA A 64 3.24 15.19 -2.78
C ALA A 64 1.80 15.10 -2.23
N SER A 65 1.00 14.18 -2.79
CA SER A 65 -0.39 13.94 -2.35
C SER A 65 -0.53 12.92 -1.20
N PHE A 66 0.58 12.33 -0.75
CA PHE A 66 0.55 11.32 0.31
C PHE A 66 -0.10 11.83 1.60
N GLY A 67 -1.02 11.05 2.14
CA GLY A 67 -1.79 11.40 3.34
C GLY A 67 -3.08 12.18 3.06
N LYS A 68 -3.31 12.66 1.83
CA LYS A 68 -4.56 13.29 1.40
C LYS A 68 -5.53 12.29 0.73
N GLN A 69 -5.06 11.11 0.43
CA GLN A 69 -5.82 10.07 -0.24
C GLN A 69 -6.72 9.33 0.74
N ARG A 70 -7.84 8.78 0.22
CA ARG A 70 -8.72 7.91 1.01
C ARG A 70 -7.97 6.65 1.42
N SER A 71 -8.03 6.30 2.70
CA SER A 71 -7.48 5.05 3.20
C SER A 71 -8.40 3.88 2.86
N ILE A 72 -7.87 2.86 2.21
CA ILE A 72 -8.59 1.64 1.85
C ILE A 72 -7.83 0.45 2.44
N PRO A 73 -8.51 -0.60 2.95
CA PRO A 73 -7.83 -1.78 3.46
C PRO A 73 -7.00 -2.46 2.36
N ALA A 74 -5.74 -2.78 2.66
CA ALA A 74 -4.77 -3.30 1.69
C ALA A 74 -5.26 -4.58 0.98
N ALA A 75 -5.93 -5.49 1.71
CA ALA A 75 -6.43 -6.73 1.16
C ALA A 75 -7.41 -6.55 -0.02
N PHE A 76 -8.17 -5.45 -0.05
CA PHE A 76 -9.05 -5.12 -1.17
C PHE A 76 -8.35 -4.36 -2.28
N THR A 77 -7.29 -3.63 -1.94
CA THR A 77 -6.58 -2.77 -2.89
C THR A 77 -5.60 -3.56 -3.76
N PHE A 78 -4.95 -4.58 -3.20
CA PHE A 78 -4.00 -5.38 -3.93
C PHE A 78 -4.68 -6.27 -4.99
N ALA A 79 -4.18 -6.22 -6.24
CA ALA A 79 -4.76 -6.89 -7.40
C ALA A 79 -3.79 -7.88 -8.09
N GLY A 80 -2.76 -8.35 -7.39
CA GLY A 80 -1.86 -9.42 -7.84
C GLY A 80 -2.54 -10.79 -7.79
N ASP A 81 -1.94 -11.82 -8.40
CA ASP A 81 -2.57 -13.15 -8.54
C ASP A 81 -2.84 -13.83 -7.19
N THR A 82 -1.97 -13.64 -6.19
CA THR A 82 -2.23 -14.11 -4.82
C THR A 82 -3.53 -13.53 -4.25
N TYR A 83 -3.82 -12.26 -4.52
CA TYR A 83 -5.01 -11.57 -4.03
C TYR A 83 -6.26 -11.89 -4.84
N LYS A 84 -6.11 -12.18 -6.12
CA LYS A 84 -7.19 -12.76 -6.93
C LYS A 84 -7.59 -14.14 -6.43
N GLY A 85 -6.59 -14.99 -6.08
CA GLY A 85 -6.83 -16.29 -5.48
C GLY A 85 -7.48 -16.20 -4.10
N LEU A 86 -7.09 -15.23 -3.27
CA LEU A 86 -7.70 -14.96 -1.98
C LEU A 86 -9.18 -14.55 -2.09
N ASN A 87 -9.53 -13.88 -3.19
CA ASN A 87 -10.89 -13.40 -3.49
C ASN A 87 -11.63 -12.82 -2.28
N ILE A 88 -11.01 -11.82 -1.65
CA ILE A 88 -11.46 -11.22 -0.38
C ILE A 88 -12.93 -10.79 -0.40
N ASN A 89 -13.44 -10.38 -1.57
CA ASN A 89 -14.82 -9.94 -1.74
C ASN A 89 -15.84 -11.07 -1.55
N SER A 90 -15.44 -12.33 -1.73
CA SER A 90 -16.31 -13.50 -1.51
C SER A 90 -16.40 -13.93 -0.04
N LEU A 91 -15.54 -13.36 0.81
CA LEU A 91 -15.48 -13.73 2.22
C LEU A 91 -16.51 -12.96 3.05
N SER A 92 -17.07 -13.62 4.07
CA SER A 92 -17.96 -12.97 5.04
C SER A 92 -17.21 -11.98 5.94
N LYS A 93 -17.94 -11.03 6.54
CA LYS A 93 -17.36 -10.04 7.48
C LYS A 93 -16.60 -10.68 8.66
N SER A 94 -17.05 -11.85 9.14
CA SER A 94 -16.36 -12.60 10.20
C SER A 94 -15.00 -13.13 9.73
N ARG A 95 -14.92 -13.64 8.49
CA ARG A 95 -13.67 -14.10 7.86
C ARG A 95 -12.71 -12.95 7.57
N HIS A 96 -13.21 -11.75 7.22
CA HIS A 96 -12.38 -10.55 7.11
C HIS A 96 -11.68 -10.23 8.44
N ARG A 97 -12.39 -10.32 9.58
CA ARG A 97 -11.79 -10.13 10.93
C ARG A 97 -10.71 -11.16 11.24
N MET A 98 -10.94 -12.43 10.91
CA MET A 98 -9.93 -13.48 11.10
C MET A 98 -8.69 -13.21 10.24
N GLY A 99 -8.87 -12.86 8.98
CA GLY A 99 -7.78 -12.47 8.08
C GLY A 99 -6.95 -11.32 8.65
N THR A 100 -7.59 -10.28 9.17
CA THR A 100 -6.90 -9.13 9.78
C THR A 100 -6.07 -9.54 11.01
N LYS A 101 -6.55 -10.47 11.86
CA LYS A 101 -5.79 -10.99 13.00
C LYS A 101 -4.58 -11.82 12.58
N SER A 102 -4.71 -12.64 11.56
CA SER A 102 -3.67 -13.56 11.09
C SER A 102 -2.62 -12.94 10.17
N LEU A 103 -2.97 -11.83 9.50
CA LEU A 103 -2.11 -11.12 8.52
C LEU A 103 -1.47 -9.86 9.13
N LYS A 104 -1.49 -9.69 10.43
CA LYS A 104 -1.38 -8.41 11.13
C LYS A 104 -0.06 -7.65 10.98
N ASP A 105 1.08 -8.28 10.82
CA ASP A 105 2.32 -7.63 11.23
C ASP A 105 3.33 -7.29 10.11
N ASN A 106 3.20 -7.84 8.90
CA ASN A 106 4.20 -7.60 7.85
C ASN A 106 3.73 -6.76 6.65
N PHE A 107 2.44 -6.47 6.55
CA PHE A 107 1.84 -5.83 5.39
C PHE A 107 2.22 -4.35 5.22
N TRP A 108 2.55 -3.64 6.30
CA TRP A 108 2.58 -2.18 6.31
C TRP A 108 3.95 -1.55 6.04
N ALA A 109 5.02 -2.18 6.50
CA ALA A 109 6.37 -1.66 6.23
C ALA A 109 6.75 -1.82 4.75
N ILE A 110 6.29 -2.90 4.11
CA ILE A 110 6.56 -3.18 2.69
C ILE A 110 5.62 -2.39 1.76
N TRP A 111 4.43 -2.02 2.22
CA TRP A 111 3.47 -1.26 1.44
C TRP A 111 3.95 0.14 1.07
N ILE A 112 4.63 0.84 1.97
CA ILE A 112 5.15 2.19 1.71
C ILE A 112 6.20 2.16 0.61
N ILE A 113 7.09 1.18 0.63
CA ILE A 113 8.18 1.07 -0.35
C ILE A 113 7.64 0.70 -1.74
N LYS A 114 6.51 -0.01 -1.86
CA LYS A 114 5.98 -0.50 -3.14
C LYS A 114 4.77 0.26 -3.70
N THR A 115 4.06 1.06 -2.90
CA THR A 115 3.04 1.99 -3.43
C THR A 115 3.70 3.14 -4.18
N LEU A 116 5.00 3.23 -4.07
CA LEU A 116 5.85 4.26 -4.61
C LEU A 116 6.62 3.79 -5.85
N GLY A 117 6.51 2.52 -6.24
CA GLY A 117 7.16 1.98 -7.44
C GLY A 117 6.19 1.63 -8.56
#